data_cab9b001b2c9b50d6439c55a1c9bea0e
#
_entry.id   cab9b001b2c9b50d6439c55a1c9bea0e
#
_cell.length_a   1.000
_cell.length_b   1.000
_cell.length_c   1.000
_cell.angle_alpha   90.00
_cell.angle_beta   90.00
_cell.angle_gamma   90.00
#
_symmetry.space_group_name_H-M   'P 1'
#
loop_
_entity.id
_entity.type
_entity.pdbx_description
1 polymer ?
#
loop_
_entity_poly.entity_id
_entity_poly.type
_entity_poly.pdbx_seq_one_letter_code
_entity_poly.pdbx_strand_id
1 'polypeptide(L)'
;GSAMLFNIRLPQNFNSPFKANSLINFWQRWHMTLTSFLTNYIFNPSVKALKEVTFVKMMLIIIMVFIICGFWHGPSWMYGFFGLLHGLGLVVNHIFNKLFNFKLPKIFSWFLTFTYVNLTFIFFRTQNFDNAILVISKMFGLNKIGEGVFLTKEFYILIALIIVCFIINSLFKNSYELFSKYLYFKGNN
;
A
#
# COMPACT_ATOMS: atom_id res chain seq x y z
N GLY A 1 7.48 -11.23 17.38
CA GLY A 1 6.37 -12.19 17.38
C GLY A 1 6.85 -13.62 17.56
N SER A 2 6.05 -14.61 17.14
CA SER A 2 6.31 -16.06 17.36
C SER A 2 7.71 -16.53 16.95
N ALA A 3 8.25 -16.00 15.84
CA ALA A 3 9.61 -16.36 15.39
C ALA A 3 10.70 -16.03 16.41
N MET A 4 10.52 -14.97 17.21
CA MET A 4 11.49 -14.60 18.25
C MET A 4 11.49 -15.57 19.45
N LEU A 5 10.39 -16.30 19.67
CA LEU A 5 10.36 -17.37 20.66
C LEU A 5 11.32 -18.51 20.28
N PHE A 6 11.61 -18.66 19.00
CA PHE A 6 12.59 -19.60 18.44
C PHE A 6 13.94 -18.94 18.12
N ASN A 7 14.20 -17.74 18.68
CA ASN A 7 15.42 -16.97 18.43
C ASN A 7 15.65 -16.62 16.94
N ILE A 8 14.58 -16.55 16.12
CA ILE A 8 14.65 -16.19 14.71
C ILE A 8 14.29 -14.71 14.57
N ARG A 9 15.24 -13.91 14.08
CA ARG A 9 15.03 -12.49 13.78
C ARG A 9 14.56 -12.35 12.33
N LEU A 10 13.26 -12.12 12.14
CA LEU A 10 12.70 -11.82 10.82
C LEU A 10 12.94 -10.34 10.47
N PRO A 11 13.19 -10.03 9.17
CA PRO A 11 13.25 -8.64 8.73
C PRO A 11 11.89 -7.96 8.89
N GLN A 12 11.92 -6.65 9.11
CA GLN A 12 10.70 -5.84 9.17
C GLN A 12 10.04 -5.80 7.79
N ASN A 13 8.75 -6.14 7.74
CA ASN A 13 8.00 -6.19 6.50
C ASN A 13 6.97 -5.05 6.38
N PHE A 14 6.48 -4.54 7.52
CA PHE A 14 5.52 -3.43 7.58
C PHE A 14 5.98 -2.37 8.57
N ASN A 15 5.92 -1.09 8.16
CA ASN A 15 6.29 0.05 8.99
C ASN A 15 5.20 1.13 8.95
N SER A 16 4.04 0.85 9.56
CA SER A 16 2.87 1.75 9.58
C SER A 16 2.54 2.33 8.19
N PRO A 17 2.27 1.48 7.17
CA PRO A 17 2.12 1.93 5.79
C PRO A 17 0.95 2.90 5.58
N PHE A 18 -0.11 2.79 6.38
CA PHE A 18 -1.25 3.71 6.32
C PHE A 18 -0.99 5.12 6.89
N LYS A 19 0.22 5.38 7.41
CA LYS A 19 0.72 6.74 7.74
C LYS A 19 1.44 7.40 6.56
N ALA A 20 1.57 6.72 5.43
CA ALA A 20 2.27 7.24 4.26
C ALA A 20 1.55 8.45 3.65
N ASN A 21 2.33 9.44 3.23
CA ASN A 21 1.86 10.65 2.56
C ASN A 21 2.17 10.69 1.06
N SER A 22 2.58 9.57 0.48
CA SER A 22 2.77 9.37 -0.94
C SER A 22 2.79 7.88 -1.26
N LEU A 23 2.53 7.48 -2.50
CA LEU A 23 2.62 6.08 -2.91
C LEU A 23 4.05 5.54 -2.82
N ILE A 24 5.05 6.38 -3.12
CA ILE A 24 6.47 6.03 -2.92
C ILE A 24 6.70 5.70 -1.44
N ASN A 25 6.24 6.56 -0.53
CA ASN A 25 6.39 6.34 0.92
C ASN A 25 5.55 5.14 1.41
N PHE A 26 4.39 4.87 0.79
CA PHE A 26 3.59 3.69 1.08
C PHE A 26 4.37 2.41 0.78
N TRP A 27 4.95 2.25 -0.40
CA TRP A 27 5.71 1.07 -0.80
C TRP A 27 7.05 0.92 -0.06
N GLN A 28 7.63 1.99 0.47
CA GLN A 28 8.76 1.94 1.40
C GLN A 28 8.39 1.37 2.78
N ARG A 29 7.09 1.26 3.09
CA ARG A 29 6.53 0.83 4.38
C ARG A 29 5.70 -0.44 4.30
N TRP A 30 5.20 -0.77 3.11
CA TRP A 30 4.36 -1.92 2.82
C TRP A 30 5.18 -3.02 2.18
N HIS A 31 5.10 -4.24 2.75
CA HIS A 31 5.74 -5.45 2.23
C HIS A 31 7.21 -5.22 1.82
N MET A 32 8.01 -4.66 2.74
CA MET A 32 9.34 -4.12 2.48
C MET A 32 10.29 -5.16 1.89
N THR A 33 10.19 -6.43 2.30
CA THR A 33 11.01 -7.52 1.76
C THR A 33 10.66 -7.82 0.30
N LEU A 34 9.36 -7.83 -0.07
CA LEU A 34 8.93 -7.99 -1.45
C LEU A 34 9.37 -6.80 -2.31
N THR A 35 9.19 -5.57 -1.80
CA THR A 35 9.64 -4.35 -2.50
C THR A 35 11.15 -4.39 -2.76
N SER A 36 11.94 -4.82 -1.77
CA SER A 36 13.39 -5.01 -1.94
C SER A 36 13.72 -6.09 -2.98
N PHE A 37 13.02 -7.21 -2.96
CA PHE A 37 13.18 -8.27 -3.95
C PHE A 37 12.88 -7.76 -5.37
N LEU A 38 11.73 -7.14 -5.59
CA LEU A 38 11.34 -6.60 -6.88
C LEU A 38 12.36 -5.56 -7.40
N THR A 39 12.85 -4.71 -6.48
CA THR A 39 13.87 -3.70 -6.83
C THR A 39 15.18 -4.35 -7.25
N ASN A 40 15.69 -5.29 -6.48
CA ASN A 40 17.02 -5.87 -6.70
C ASN A 40 17.04 -6.88 -7.84
N TYR A 41 15.98 -7.67 -8.00
CA TYR A 41 15.97 -8.78 -8.96
C TYR A 41 15.20 -8.50 -10.25
N ILE A 42 14.32 -7.49 -10.28
CA ILE A 42 13.58 -7.16 -11.49
C ILE A 42 13.87 -5.73 -11.94
N PHE A 43 13.64 -4.71 -11.12
CA PHE A 43 13.80 -3.32 -11.53
C PHE A 43 15.27 -2.99 -11.90
N ASN A 44 16.21 -3.19 -10.98
CA ASN A 44 17.62 -2.85 -11.22
C ASN A 44 18.24 -3.60 -12.41
N PRO A 45 18.04 -4.93 -12.59
CA PRO A 45 18.53 -5.61 -13.78
C PRO A 45 17.88 -5.10 -15.06
N SER A 46 16.56 -4.80 -15.05
CA SER A 46 15.88 -4.24 -16.22
C SER A 46 16.43 -2.87 -16.61
N VAL A 47 16.73 -2.01 -15.64
CA VAL A 47 17.35 -0.70 -15.89
C VAL A 47 18.77 -0.86 -16.42
N LYS A 48 19.57 -1.78 -15.86
CA LYS A 48 20.94 -2.07 -16.32
C LYS A 48 21.00 -2.62 -17.74
N ALA A 49 19.97 -3.34 -18.19
CA ALA A 49 19.87 -3.87 -19.55
C ALA A 49 19.56 -2.79 -20.61
N LEU A 50 19.18 -1.58 -20.20
CA LEU A 50 18.93 -0.48 -21.14
C LEU A 50 20.23 0.05 -21.71
N LYS A 51 20.31 0.23 -23.04
CA LYS A 51 21.41 0.93 -23.70
C LYS A 51 21.50 2.41 -23.26
N GLU A 52 20.35 3.01 -23.02
CA GLU A 52 20.20 4.40 -22.58
C GLU A 52 19.11 4.48 -21.51
N VAL A 53 19.47 5.01 -20.35
CA VAL A 53 18.55 5.17 -19.21
C VAL A 53 17.87 6.52 -19.33
N THR A 54 16.57 6.52 -19.67
CA THR A 54 15.73 7.72 -19.70
C THR A 54 14.66 7.65 -18.62
N PHE A 55 14.14 8.82 -18.21
CA PHE A 55 13.07 8.89 -17.24
C PHE A 55 11.84 8.07 -17.67
N VAL A 56 11.45 8.18 -18.95
CA VAL A 56 10.29 7.44 -19.48
C VAL A 56 10.51 5.94 -19.40
N LYS A 57 11.68 5.44 -19.80
CA LYS A 57 12.00 4.01 -19.73
C LYS A 57 11.96 3.49 -18.29
N MET A 58 12.47 4.28 -17.31
CA MET A 58 12.36 3.91 -15.90
C MET A 58 10.90 3.82 -15.44
N MET A 59 10.03 4.76 -15.85
CA MET A 59 8.61 4.74 -15.51
C MET A 59 7.90 3.51 -16.10
N LEU A 60 8.22 3.13 -17.33
CA LEU A 60 7.68 1.91 -17.95
C LEU A 60 8.12 0.65 -17.22
N ILE A 61 9.38 0.58 -16.77
CA ILE A 61 9.88 -0.54 -15.96
C ILE A 61 9.14 -0.61 -14.62
N ILE A 62 8.86 0.52 -13.95
CA ILE A 62 8.04 0.54 -12.72
C ILE A 62 6.69 -0.10 -12.97
N ILE A 63 5.97 0.32 -14.03
CA ILE A 63 4.66 -0.25 -14.37
C ILE A 63 4.78 -1.76 -14.59
N MET A 64 5.75 -2.21 -15.38
CA MET A 64 5.99 -3.64 -15.64
C MET A 64 6.25 -4.42 -14.35
N VAL A 65 7.12 -3.93 -13.47
CA VAL A 65 7.44 -4.58 -12.19
C VAL A 65 6.20 -4.73 -11.33
N PHE A 66 5.34 -3.71 -11.29
CA PHE A 66 4.12 -3.76 -10.50
C PHE A 66 3.04 -4.67 -11.10
N ILE A 67 2.94 -4.78 -12.42
CA ILE A 67 2.08 -5.77 -13.08
C ILE A 67 2.56 -7.19 -12.74
N ILE A 68 3.86 -7.46 -12.81
CA ILE A 68 4.44 -8.74 -12.39
C ILE A 68 4.14 -9.02 -10.92
N CYS A 69 4.30 -8.04 -10.04
CA CYS A 69 3.95 -8.12 -8.63
C CYS A 69 2.46 -8.46 -8.43
N GLY A 70 1.58 -7.88 -9.25
CA GLY A 70 0.16 -8.21 -9.23
C GLY A 70 -0.09 -9.68 -9.58
N PHE A 71 0.43 -10.16 -10.69
CA PHE A 71 0.27 -11.57 -11.10
C PHE A 71 0.95 -12.58 -10.16
N TRP A 72 1.94 -12.15 -9.38
CA TRP A 72 2.51 -12.98 -8.32
C TRP A 72 1.47 -13.38 -7.25
N HIS A 73 0.42 -12.57 -7.04
CA HIS A 73 -0.68 -12.88 -6.12
C HIS A 73 -1.66 -13.94 -6.66
N GLY A 74 -1.65 -14.21 -7.96
CA GLY A 74 -2.48 -15.25 -8.57
C GLY A 74 -2.80 -14.99 -10.06
N PRO A 75 -3.32 -16.01 -10.76
CA PRO A 75 -3.58 -15.96 -12.19
C PRO A 75 -4.93 -15.27 -12.52
N SER A 76 -5.13 -14.06 -12.03
CA SER A 76 -6.34 -13.27 -12.31
C SER A 76 -5.98 -11.91 -12.89
N TRP A 77 -6.74 -11.48 -13.88
CA TRP A 77 -6.63 -10.13 -14.44
C TRP A 77 -6.86 -9.03 -13.41
N MET A 78 -7.63 -9.32 -12.34
CA MET A 78 -7.85 -8.39 -11.23
C MET A 78 -6.55 -8.07 -10.49
N TYR A 79 -5.69 -9.08 -10.26
CA TYR A 79 -4.37 -8.87 -9.65
C TYR A 79 -3.42 -8.11 -10.58
N GLY A 80 -3.42 -8.45 -11.88
CA GLY A 80 -2.64 -7.70 -12.87
C GLY A 80 -3.07 -6.23 -12.93
N PHE A 81 -4.38 -5.97 -12.89
CA PHE A 81 -4.94 -4.61 -12.88
C PHE A 81 -4.62 -3.86 -11.57
N PHE A 82 -4.71 -4.52 -10.42
CA PHE A 82 -4.24 -3.98 -9.14
C PHE A 82 -2.77 -3.53 -9.23
N GLY A 83 -1.91 -4.39 -9.76
CA GLY A 83 -0.50 -4.06 -10.00
C GLY A 83 -0.33 -2.87 -10.95
N LEU A 84 -1.05 -2.86 -12.07
CA LEU A 84 -1.05 -1.75 -13.02
C LEU A 84 -1.41 -0.42 -12.35
N LEU A 85 -2.48 -0.38 -11.56
CA LEU A 85 -2.89 0.82 -10.82
C LEU A 85 -1.76 1.30 -9.91
N HIS A 86 -1.17 0.42 -9.10
CA HIS A 86 -0.05 0.81 -8.24
C HIS A 86 1.17 1.32 -9.02
N GLY A 87 1.51 0.68 -10.13
CA GLY A 87 2.57 1.14 -11.03
C GLY A 87 2.29 2.54 -11.60
N LEU A 88 1.06 2.76 -12.12
CA LEU A 88 0.64 4.07 -12.63
C LEU A 88 0.64 5.14 -11.53
N GLY A 89 0.14 4.82 -10.35
CA GLY A 89 0.16 5.76 -9.22
C GLY A 89 1.58 6.16 -8.80
N LEU A 90 2.54 5.24 -8.83
CA LEU A 90 3.96 5.56 -8.58
C LEU A 90 4.53 6.46 -9.69
N VAL A 91 4.20 6.20 -10.94
CA VAL A 91 4.61 7.05 -12.07
C VAL A 91 4.08 8.46 -11.90
N VAL A 92 2.79 8.63 -11.55
CA VAL A 92 2.20 9.95 -11.25
C VAL A 92 2.96 10.63 -10.10
N ASN A 93 3.29 9.90 -9.03
CA ASN A 93 4.08 10.44 -7.92
C ASN A 93 5.48 10.90 -8.35
N HIS A 94 6.16 10.13 -9.20
CA HIS A 94 7.48 10.50 -9.73
C HIS A 94 7.40 11.72 -10.66
N ILE A 95 6.39 11.77 -11.53
CA ILE A 95 6.14 12.91 -12.42
C ILE A 95 5.84 14.16 -11.59
N PHE A 96 4.96 14.06 -10.59
CA PHE A 96 4.64 15.18 -9.70
C PHE A 96 5.89 15.73 -9.01
N ASN A 97 6.70 14.87 -8.42
CA ASN A 97 7.94 15.27 -7.75
C ASN A 97 8.98 15.88 -8.72
N LYS A 98 8.94 15.50 -10.00
CA LYS A 98 9.84 16.05 -11.02
C LYS A 98 9.39 17.41 -11.54
N LEU A 99 8.07 17.61 -11.70
CA LEU A 99 7.51 18.82 -12.32
C LEU A 99 7.24 19.94 -11.32
N PHE A 100 6.91 19.58 -10.07
CA PHE A 100 6.48 20.55 -9.07
C PHE A 100 7.46 20.64 -7.91
N ASN A 101 7.93 21.86 -7.64
CA ASN A 101 8.85 22.16 -6.52
C ASN A 101 8.12 22.40 -5.18
N PHE A 102 6.79 22.27 -5.13
CA PHE A 102 6.04 22.43 -3.91
C PHE A 102 5.56 21.08 -3.35
N LYS A 103 5.43 21.02 -2.02
CA LYS A 103 4.88 19.85 -1.32
C LYS A 103 3.44 20.13 -0.93
N LEU A 104 2.54 19.21 -1.24
CA LEU A 104 1.17 19.27 -0.74
C LEU A 104 1.15 19.21 0.79
N PRO A 105 0.17 19.86 1.45
CA PRO A 105 -0.02 19.73 2.90
C PRO A 105 -0.09 18.24 3.32
N LYS A 106 0.56 17.90 4.44
CA LYS A 106 0.71 16.49 4.87
C LYS A 106 -0.62 15.74 4.99
N ILE A 107 -1.64 16.39 5.54
CA ILE A 107 -2.98 15.79 5.71
C ILE A 107 -3.61 15.48 4.36
N PHE A 108 -3.53 16.41 3.40
CA PHE A 108 -4.08 16.24 2.07
C PHE A 108 -3.34 15.14 1.28
N SER A 109 -2.01 15.14 1.32
CA SER A 109 -1.17 14.09 0.70
C SER A 109 -1.48 12.72 1.27
N TRP A 110 -1.63 12.64 2.61
CA TRP A 110 -2.02 11.42 3.29
C TRP A 110 -3.41 10.95 2.86
N PHE A 111 -4.40 11.84 2.85
CA PHE A 111 -5.78 11.52 2.43
C PHE A 111 -5.83 10.97 0.99
N LEU A 112 -5.15 11.63 0.06
CA LEU A 112 -5.05 11.17 -1.34
C LEU A 112 -4.41 9.78 -1.43
N THR A 113 -3.29 9.58 -0.73
CA THR A 113 -2.57 8.30 -0.73
C THR A 113 -3.42 7.19 -0.12
N PHE A 114 -4.02 7.45 1.04
CA PHE A 114 -4.88 6.51 1.74
C PHE A 114 -6.10 6.12 0.88
N THR A 115 -6.81 7.09 0.32
CA THR A 115 -7.96 6.86 -0.55
C THR A 115 -7.57 6.05 -1.78
N TYR A 116 -6.49 6.44 -2.47
CA TYR A 116 -6.00 5.72 -3.64
C TYR A 116 -5.69 4.25 -3.34
N VAL A 117 -4.93 4.00 -2.28
CA VAL A 117 -4.57 2.64 -1.87
C VAL A 117 -5.81 1.80 -1.55
N ASN A 118 -6.78 2.36 -0.81
CA ASN A 118 -8.01 1.64 -0.49
C ASN A 118 -8.85 1.33 -1.74
N LEU A 119 -8.94 2.26 -2.70
CA LEU A 119 -9.63 2.02 -3.98
C LEU A 119 -8.95 0.92 -4.79
N THR A 120 -7.61 0.89 -4.82
CA THR A 120 -6.88 -0.20 -5.52
C THR A 120 -7.11 -1.55 -4.87
N PHE A 121 -7.21 -1.62 -3.53
CA PHE A 121 -7.50 -2.87 -2.81
C PHE A 121 -8.88 -3.45 -3.12
N ILE A 122 -9.83 -2.68 -3.63
CA ILE A 122 -11.13 -3.21 -4.11
C ILE A 122 -10.89 -4.19 -5.25
N PHE A 123 -10.03 -3.84 -6.22
CA PHE A 123 -9.67 -4.73 -7.33
C PHE A 123 -8.91 -5.98 -6.85
N PHE A 124 -8.10 -5.86 -5.81
CA PHE A 124 -7.44 -7.01 -5.20
C PHE A 124 -8.43 -7.99 -4.55
N ARG A 125 -9.52 -7.47 -3.95
CA ARG A 125 -10.48 -8.27 -3.16
C ARG A 125 -11.61 -8.85 -3.99
N THR A 126 -12.01 -8.20 -5.08
CA THR A 126 -13.14 -8.59 -5.92
C THR A 126 -12.75 -9.62 -6.97
N GLN A 127 -13.71 -10.46 -7.38
CA GLN A 127 -13.47 -11.54 -8.34
C GLN A 127 -13.47 -11.07 -9.79
N ASN A 128 -14.20 -9.99 -10.10
CA ASN A 128 -14.35 -9.44 -11.46
C ASN A 128 -14.54 -7.92 -11.41
N PHE A 129 -14.43 -7.30 -12.60
CA PHE A 129 -14.54 -5.85 -12.74
C PHE A 129 -15.93 -5.31 -12.39
N ASP A 130 -17.00 -6.02 -12.72
CA ASP A 130 -18.37 -5.59 -12.44
C ASP A 130 -18.61 -5.44 -10.93
N ASN A 131 -18.12 -6.42 -10.15
CA ASN A 131 -18.18 -6.36 -8.69
C ASN A 131 -17.33 -5.21 -8.13
N ALA A 132 -16.17 -4.95 -8.71
CA ALA A 132 -15.33 -3.82 -8.29
C ALA A 132 -16.02 -2.48 -8.55
N ILE A 133 -16.57 -2.29 -9.74
CA ILE A 133 -17.32 -1.09 -10.12
C ILE A 133 -18.57 -0.94 -9.23
N LEU A 134 -19.28 -2.03 -8.96
CA LEU A 134 -20.45 -2.01 -8.07
C LEU A 134 -20.07 -1.56 -6.65
N VAL A 135 -18.96 -2.07 -6.08
CA VAL A 135 -18.48 -1.65 -4.76
C VAL A 135 -18.11 -0.17 -4.79
N ILE A 136 -17.35 0.28 -5.78
CA ILE A 136 -16.95 1.68 -5.92
C ILE A 136 -18.18 2.57 -6.07
N SER A 137 -19.13 2.22 -6.94
CA SER A 137 -20.34 3.03 -7.15
C SER A 137 -21.20 3.15 -5.88
N LYS A 138 -21.28 2.08 -5.07
CA LYS A 138 -21.96 2.12 -3.77
C LYS A 138 -21.22 3.00 -2.77
N MET A 139 -19.88 2.98 -2.75
CA MET A 139 -19.08 3.84 -1.87
C MET A 139 -19.30 5.34 -2.16
N PHE A 140 -19.56 5.69 -3.42
CA PHE A 140 -19.87 7.07 -3.83
C PHE A 140 -21.37 7.39 -3.85
N GLY A 141 -22.24 6.49 -3.37
CA GLY A 141 -23.68 6.71 -3.29
C GLY A 141 -24.40 6.72 -4.65
N LEU A 142 -23.75 6.22 -5.71
CA LEU A 142 -24.31 6.19 -7.08
C LEU A 142 -25.37 5.08 -7.29
N ASN A 143 -25.42 4.10 -6.39
CA ASN A 143 -26.40 3.01 -6.40
C ASN A 143 -27.15 2.98 -5.08
N LYS A 144 -28.44 2.53 -5.13
CA LYS A 144 -29.24 2.35 -3.92
C LYS A 144 -28.50 1.44 -2.94
N ILE A 145 -28.25 1.95 -1.76
CA ILE A 145 -27.75 1.16 -0.64
C ILE A 145 -28.92 0.33 -0.15
N GLY A 146 -28.74 -1.00 -0.04
CA GLY A 146 -29.81 -1.90 0.39
C GLY A 146 -30.38 -1.43 1.73
N GLU A 147 -31.69 -1.28 1.80
CA GLU A 147 -32.39 -0.91 3.00
C GLU A 147 -32.09 -1.93 4.12
N GLY A 148 -31.69 -1.46 5.31
CA GLY A 148 -31.54 -2.28 6.49
C GLY A 148 -30.11 -2.53 7.00
N VAL A 149 -29.05 -2.31 6.20
CA VAL A 149 -27.67 -2.53 6.67
C VAL A 149 -27.22 -1.47 7.70
N PHE A 150 -27.74 -0.26 7.61
CA PHE A 150 -27.31 0.89 8.43
C PHE A 150 -27.94 0.97 9.82
N LEU A 151 -28.89 0.09 10.15
CA LEU A 151 -29.63 0.14 11.42
C LEU A 151 -29.36 -1.06 12.33
N THR A 152 -28.43 -1.95 11.95
CA THR A 152 -28.13 -3.12 12.78
C THR A 152 -27.06 -2.78 13.84
N LYS A 153 -27.16 -3.43 14.99
CA LYS A 153 -26.18 -3.29 16.08
C LYS A 153 -24.78 -3.66 15.63
N GLU A 154 -24.66 -4.66 14.78
CA GLU A 154 -23.40 -5.15 14.19
C GLU A 154 -22.71 -4.08 13.34
N PHE A 155 -23.49 -3.28 12.60
CA PHE A 155 -22.95 -2.18 11.79
C PHE A 155 -22.32 -1.09 12.67
N TYR A 156 -22.96 -0.69 13.77
CA TYR A 156 -22.40 0.31 14.69
C TYR A 156 -21.16 -0.23 15.41
N ILE A 157 -21.15 -1.51 15.79
CA ILE A 157 -19.96 -2.17 16.37
C ILE A 157 -18.82 -2.17 15.37
N LEU A 158 -19.08 -2.52 14.10
CA LEU A 158 -18.06 -2.53 13.05
C LEU A 158 -17.45 -1.13 12.83
N ILE A 159 -18.29 -0.08 12.75
CA ILE A 159 -17.81 1.30 12.64
C ILE A 159 -16.96 1.68 13.84
N ALA A 160 -17.42 1.39 15.06
CA ALA A 160 -16.66 1.68 16.28
C ALA A 160 -15.28 0.99 16.25
N LEU A 161 -15.23 -0.29 15.87
CA LEU A 161 -13.97 -1.03 15.73
C LEU A 161 -13.05 -0.43 14.66
N ILE A 162 -13.58 -0.04 13.51
CA ILE A 162 -12.80 0.62 12.44
C ILE A 162 -12.20 1.93 12.97
N ILE A 163 -13.00 2.75 13.66
CA ILE A 163 -12.52 4.02 14.24
C ILE A 163 -11.41 3.75 15.27
N VAL A 164 -11.61 2.80 16.18
CA VAL A 164 -10.60 2.44 17.19
C VAL A 164 -9.32 1.95 16.53
N CYS A 165 -9.40 1.03 15.56
CA CYS A 165 -8.24 0.55 14.81
C CYS A 165 -7.53 1.69 14.07
N PHE A 166 -8.28 2.61 13.48
CA PHE A 166 -7.74 3.78 12.80
C PHE A 166 -6.99 4.71 13.77
N ILE A 167 -7.57 4.99 14.94
CA ILE A 167 -6.94 5.80 15.99
C ILE A 167 -5.65 5.14 16.47
N ILE A 168 -5.69 3.83 16.76
CA ILE A 168 -4.51 3.07 17.19
C ILE A 168 -3.42 3.15 16.12
N ASN A 169 -3.76 2.87 14.86
CA ASN A 169 -2.78 2.91 13.77
C ASN A 169 -2.20 4.31 13.56
N SER A 170 -2.99 5.37 13.73
CA SER A 170 -2.57 6.75 13.44
C SER A 170 -1.74 7.37 14.55
N LEU A 171 -2.12 7.16 15.81
CA LEU A 171 -1.53 7.85 16.96
C LEU A 171 -0.42 7.06 17.65
N PHE A 172 -0.49 5.73 17.66
CA PHE A 172 0.44 4.90 18.42
C PHE A 172 1.65 4.47 17.58
N LYS A 173 2.75 4.20 18.27
CA LYS A 173 3.94 3.57 17.69
C LYS A 173 3.63 2.13 17.29
N ASN A 174 4.22 1.67 16.20
CA ASN A 174 4.07 0.27 15.81
C ASN A 174 4.88 -0.66 16.74
N SER A 175 4.55 -1.94 16.70
CA SER A 175 5.19 -2.96 17.55
C SER A 175 6.72 -3.02 17.39
N TYR A 176 7.23 -2.76 16.20
CA TYR A 176 8.68 -2.75 15.93
C TYR A 176 9.35 -1.54 16.59
N GLU A 177 8.76 -0.35 16.50
CA GLU A 177 9.26 0.87 17.16
C GLU A 177 9.27 0.75 18.70
N LEU A 178 8.26 0.08 19.26
CA LEU A 178 8.19 -0.21 20.69
C LEU A 178 9.28 -1.21 21.08
N PHE A 179 9.44 -2.27 20.30
CA PHE A 179 10.35 -3.37 20.62
C PHE A 179 11.83 -3.00 20.42
N SER A 180 12.15 -2.20 19.39
CA SER A 180 13.52 -1.72 19.14
C SER A 180 14.05 -0.89 20.30
N LYS A 181 13.18 -0.10 20.95
CA LYS A 181 13.54 0.64 22.15
C LYS A 181 13.92 -0.27 23.32
N TYR A 182 13.22 -1.39 23.51
CA TYR A 182 13.52 -2.39 24.54
C TYR A 182 14.84 -3.15 24.28
N LEU A 183 15.16 -3.46 23.04
CA LEU A 183 16.39 -4.14 22.67
C LEU A 183 17.62 -3.24 22.84
N TYR A 184 17.48 -1.92 22.60
CA TYR A 184 18.55 -0.95 22.81
C TYR A 184 18.92 -0.81 24.30
N PHE A 185 17.94 -0.90 25.21
CA PHE A 185 18.20 -0.87 26.66
C PHE A 185 18.86 -2.16 27.20
N LYS A 186 18.68 -3.30 26.51
CA LYS A 186 19.25 -4.59 26.94
C LYS A 186 20.65 -4.87 26.38
N GLY A 187 21.13 -4.08 25.45
CA GLY A 187 22.45 -4.21 24.82
C GLY A 187 23.55 -3.34 25.45
N ASN A 188 23.20 -2.49 26.42
CA ASN A 188 24.12 -1.57 27.10
C ASN A 188 24.32 -1.89 28.60
N ASN A 189 24.01 -3.11 29.05
CA ASN A 189 24.35 -3.61 30.38
C ASN A 189 25.33 -4.80 30.27
#